data_7ecb0aa468efcd6a15cd940ac23aa199
#
_entry.id   7ecb0aa468efcd6a15cd940ac23aa199
#
_cell.length_a   1.000
_cell.length_b   1.000
_cell.length_c   1.000
_cell.angle_alpha   90.00
_cell.angle_beta   90.00
_cell.angle_gamma   90.00
#
_symmetry.space_group_name_H-M   'P 1'
#
loop_
_entity.id
_entity.type
_entity.pdbx_description
1 polymer ?
#
loop_
_entity_poly.entity_id
_entity_poly.type
_entity_poly.pdbx_seq_one_letter_code
_entity_poly.pdbx_strand_id
1 'polypeptide(L)'
;MKYMKYGVTLERLTAKDIEQVRQWRNEPVVVRNHAFREYITPAMQEKWFASVNNINNLYTIIEFKGEKIGVIDFKDINWEKKTFEGGIFIPFEKYHNTALPAIVTYLSGNIPFHILQAEKGYAHVLKNNARGQAFVRLLGYELSPGQENEENQEWSITPDLFNNRLSKLKKAVETMNEDRSPGRLIIERDEFDDLLVQQWEAKVRESKYLLNTEMTEKSRIYYFD
;
A
#
# COMPACT_ATOMS: atom_id res chain seq x y z
N MET A 1 9.46 -10.28 -1.15
CA MET A 1 8.04 -10.52 -0.75
C MET A 1 7.14 -9.67 -1.62
N LYS A 2 6.15 -10.28 -2.27
CA LYS A 2 5.24 -9.57 -3.18
C LYS A 2 3.80 -10.08 -3.02
N TYR A 3 2.83 -9.17 -3.16
CA TYR A 3 1.40 -9.49 -3.18
C TYR A 3 0.86 -9.28 -4.60
N MET A 4 0.13 -10.24 -5.14
CA MET A 4 -0.32 -10.25 -6.53
C MET A 4 -1.80 -10.57 -6.66
N LYS A 5 -2.52 -9.76 -7.45
CA LYS A 5 -3.92 -10.00 -7.88
C LYS A 5 -4.27 -9.06 -9.04
N TYR A 6 -5.16 -9.46 -9.94
CA TYR A 6 -5.70 -8.65 -11.05
C TYR A 6 -4.64 -7.98 -11.94
N GLY A 7 -3.51 -8.65 -12.15
CA GLY A 7 -2.41 -8.11 -12.97
C GLY A 7 -1.61 -6.99 -12.30
N VAL A 8 -1.85 -6.73 -11.03
CA VAL A 8 -1.05 -5.81 -10.19
C VAL A 8 -0.14 -6.62 -9.27
N THR A 9 1.10 -6.21 -9.15
CA THR A 9 2.06 -6.69 -8.16
C THR A 9 2.41 -5.56 -7.20
N LEU A 10 2.37 -5.83 -5.90
CA LEU A 10 2.87 -4.97 -4.84
C LEU A 10 4.11 -5.64 -4.25
N GLU A 11 5.30 -5.20 -4.67
CA GLU A 11 6.57 -5.80 -4.27
C GLU A 11 7.22 -4.98 -3.16
N ARG A 12 7.64 -5.64 -2.07
CA ARG A 12 8.34 -4.97 -0.96
C ARG A 12 9.52 -4.15 -1.49
N LEU A 13 9.55 -2.89 -1.14
CA LEU A 13 10.62 -1.96 -1.49
C LEU A 13 11.93 -2.41 -0.83
N THR A 14 12.99 -2.45 -1.61
CA THR A 14 14.33 -2.83 -1.17
C THR A 14 15.35 -1.72 -1.48
N ALA A 15 16.58 -1.89 -1.03
CA ALA A 15 17.66 -0.95 -1.34
C ALA A 15 17.90 -0.75 -2.84
N LYS A 16 17.50 -1.71 -3.68
CA LYS A 16 17.62 -1.61 -5.16
C LYS A 16 16.66 -0.59 -5.77
N ASP A 17 15.58 -0.27 -5.08
CA ASP A 17 14.47 0.55 -5.58
C ASP A 17 14.57 2.02 -5.14
N ILE A 18 15.37 2.32 -4.09
CA ILE A 18 15.35 3.62 -3.42
C ILE A 18 15.71 4.79 -4.33
N GLU A 19 16.63 4.60 -5.27
CA GLU A 19 17.00 5.67 -6.21
C GLU A 19 15.85 6.00 -7.17
N GLN A 20 15.15 4.99 -7.68
CA GLN A 20 13.97 5.21 -8.52
C GLN A 20 12.86 5.92 -7.72
N VAL A 21 12.62 5.49 -6.47
CA VAL A 21 11.63 6.15 -5.59
C VAL A 21 12.04 7.61 -5.32
N ARG A 22 13.32 7.89 -5.11
CA ARG A 22 13.83 9.25 -4.96
C ARG A 22 13.54 10.12 -6.18
N GLN A 23 13.81 9.61 -7.38
CA GLN A 23 13.51 10.31 -8.63
C GLN A 23 12.01 10.61 -8.74
N TRP A 24 11.15 9.64 -8.50
CA TRP A 24 9.70 9.83 -8.51
C TRP A 24 9.23 10.85 -7.46
N ARG A 25 9.81 10.82 -6.25
CA ARG A 25 9.47 11.77 -5.18
C ARG A 25 9.86 13.20 -5.51
N ASN A 26 10.86 13.42 -6.35
CA ASN A 26 11.29 14.73 -6.82
C ASN A 26 10.50 15.21 -8.06
N GLU A 27 9.63 14.39 -8.64
CA GLU A 27 8.78 14.80 -9.75
C GLU A 27 7.80 15.91 -9.31
N PRO A 28 7.63 17.00 -10.10
CA PRO A 28 6.76 18.12 -9.72
C PRO A 28 5.32 17.70 -9.40
N VAL A 29 4.80 16.69 -10.10
CA VAL A 29 3.45 16.15 -9.88
C VAL A 29 3.33 15.47 -8.52
N VAL A 30 4.41 14.91 -7.99
CA VAL A 30 4.45 14.27 -6.67
C VAL A 30 4.69 15.34 -5.60
N VAL A 31 5.72 16.18 -5.76
CA VAL A 31 6.10 17.22 -4.80
C VAL A 31 4.93 18.12 -4.43
N ARG A 32 4.15 18.61 -5.41
CA ARG A 32 3.02 19.52 -5.14
C ARG A 32 1.90 18.92 -4.28
N ASN A 33 1.81 17.58 -4.23
CA ASN A 33 0.76 16.84 -3.52
C ASN A 33 1.24 16.23 -2.19
N HIS A 34 2.50 16.47 -1.82
CA HIS A 34 3.08 16.02 -0.55
C HIS A 34 3.37 17.18 0.39
N ALA A 35 3.34 16.90 1.70
CA ALA A 35 3.71 17.87 2.72
C ALA A 35 5.20 18.21 2.67
N PHE A 36 6.06 17.20 2.47
CA PHE A 36 7.50 17.40 2.27
C PHE A 36 7.79 17.79 0.81
N ARG A 37 8.33 19.00 0.59
CA ARG A 37 8.53 19.61 -0.74
C ARG A 37 9.98 19.95 -1.08
N GLU A 38 10.91 19.69 -0.15
CA GLU A 38 12.33 19.90 -0.43
C GLU A 38 12.84 18.84 -1.41
N TYR A 39 13.89 19.20 -2.16
CA TYR A 39 14.56 18.25 -3.05
C TYR A 39 15.22 17.15 -2.25
N ILE A 40 14.87 15.91 -2.53
CA ILE A 40 15.40 14.72 -1.84
C ILE A 40 16.73 14.33 -2.49
N THR A 41 17.83 14.47 -1.75
CA THR A 41 19.16 14.03 -2.19
C THR A 41 19.32 12.51 -2.01
N PRO A 42 20.31 11.87 -2.69
CA PRO A 42 20.60 10.45 -2.47
C PRO A 42 20.84 10.11 -1.00
N ALA A 43 21.62 10.90 -0.28
CA ALA A 43 21.90 10.69 1.14
C ALA A 43 20.64 10.78 2.02
N MET A 44 19.72 11.70 1.72
CA MET A 44 18.43 11.79 2.41
C MET A 44 17.60 10.55 2.16
N GLN A 45 17.59 10.04 0.93
CA GLN A 45 16.85 8.84 0.56
C GLN A 45 17.38 7.58 1.24
N GLU A 46 18.70 7.42 1.33
CA GLU A 46 19.35 6.32 2.05
C GLU A 46 19.01 6.36 3.54
N LYS A 47 19.12 7.54 4.16
CA LYS A 47 18.76 7.74 5.57
C LYS A 47 17.29 7.43 5.84
N TRP A 48 16.39 7.90 4.95
CA TRP A 48 14.97 7.59 5.04
C TRP A 48 14.74 6.09 4.96
N PHE A 49 15.32 5.40 3.96
CA PHE A 49 15.13 3.96 3.81
C PHE A 49 15.62 3.19 5.04
N ALA A 50 16.77 3.53 5.58
CA ALA A 50 17.29 2.92 6.81
C ALA A 50 16.32 3.10 8.00
N SER A 51 15.61 4.23 8.10
CA SER A 51 14.66 4.50 9.17
C SER A 51 13.34 3.75 9.03
N VAL A 52 12.92 3.44 7.80
CA VAL A 52 11.61 2.81 7.54
C VAL A 52 11.66 1.33 7.20
N ASN A 53 12.85 0.76 6.94
CA ASN A 53 13.03 -0.66 6.63
C ASN A 53 12.95 -1.52 7.91
N ASN A 54 11.76 -1.62 8.47
CA ASN A 54 11.47 -2.35 9.70
C ASN A 54 10.03 -2.88 9.70
N ILE A 55 9.66 -3.66 10.73
CA ILE A 55 8.34 -4.32 10.81
C ILE A 55 7.15 -3.34 10.99
N ASN A 56 7.41 -2.10 11.39
CA ASN A 56 6.35 -1.11 11.56
C ASN A 56 6.07 -0.31 10.28
N ASN A 57 6.76 -0.63 9.19
CA ASN A 57 6.61 0.06 7.92
C ASN A 57 6.71 -0.93 6.75
N LEU A 58 5.71 -0.94 5.90
CA LEU A 58 5.71 -1.71 4.66
C LEU A 58 5.54 -0.77 3.47
N TYR A 59 6.62 -0.51 2.76
CA TYR A 59 6.61 0.20 1.48
C TYR A 59 6.66 -0.82 0.36
N THR A 60 5.79 -0.66 -0.64
CA THR A 60 5.76 -1.56 -1.81
C THR A 60 5.81 -0.77 -3.10
N ILE A 61 6.58 -1.28 -4.05
CA ILE A 61 6.55 -0.83 -5.44
C ILE A 61 5.29 -1.39 -6.10
N ILE A 62 4.54 -0.53 -6.76
CA ILE A 62 3.41 -0.92 -7.58
C ILE A 62 3.93 -1.28 -8.97
N GLU A 63 3.70 -2.50 -9.40
CA GLU A 63 3.96 -2.93 -10.77
C GLU A 63 2.63 -3.29 -11.46
N PHE A 64 2.45 -2.80 -12.67
CA PHE A 64 1.30 -3.07 -13.50
C PHE A 64 1.74 -3.31 -14.94
N LYS A 65 1.36 -4.47 -15.51
CA LYS A 65 1.77 -4.89 -16.86
C LYS A 65 3.27 -4.84 -17.12
N GLY A 66 4.08 -5.20 -16.11
CA GLY A 66 5.54 -5.20 -16.20
C GLY A 66 6.20 -3.84 -16.04
N GLU A 67 5.44 -2.76 -15.79
CA GLU A 67 5.98 -1.42 -15.50
C GLU A 67 5.87 -1.11 -14.01
N LYS A 68 6.97 -0.64 -13.39
CA LYS A 68 6.94 -0.04 -12.05
C LYS A 68 6.33 1.36 -12.16
N ILE A 69 5.22 1.60 -11.46
CA ILE A 69 4.40 2.80 -11.68
C ILE A 69 4.24 3.70 -10.45
N GLY A 70 4.71 3.30 -9.29
CA GLY A 70 4.57 4.10 -8.08
C GLY A 70 4.84 3.32 -6.81
N VAL A 71 4.45 3.91 -5.69
CA VAL A 71 4.60 3.33 -4.35
C VAL A 71 3.27 3.39 -3.63
N ILE A 72 2.95 2.32 -2.90
CA ILE A 72 1.92 2.32 -1.87
C ILE A 72 2.55 1.83 -0.57
N ASP A 73 2.18 2.45 0.53
CA ASP A 73 2.80 2.18 1.83
C ASP A 73 1.78 2.05 2.95
N PHE A 74 2.21 1.31 3.98
CA PHE A 74 1.59 1.19 5.28
C PHE A 74 2.69 1.47 6.31
N LYS A 75 2.65 2.62 6.93
CA LYS A 75 3.67 3.09 7.85
C LYS A 75 3.09 3.32 9.23
N ASP A 76 3.96 3.54 10.21
CA ASP A 76 3.58 3.79 11.59
C ASP A 76 2.60 2.74 12.13
N ILE A 77 2.83 1.47 11.70
CA ILE A 77 2.01 0.34 12.13
C ILE A 77 2.16 0.16 13.64
N ASN A 78 1.08 0.35 14.34
CA ASN A 78 0.99 0.08 15.77
C ASN A 78 0.27 -1.26 15.98
N TRP A 79 1.04 -2.29 16.29
CA TRP A 79 0.56 -3.66 16.48
C TRP A 79 -0.38 -3.82 17.69
N GLU A 80 -0.16 -3.04 18.75
CA GLU A 80 -0.98 -3.07 19.96
C GLU A 80 -2.34 -2.38 19.71
N LYS A 81 -2.31 -1.17 19.15
CA LYS A 81 -3.52 -0.38 18.84
C LYS A 81 -4.20 -0.84 17.56
N LYS A 82 -3.56 -1.73 16.78
CA LYS A 82 -4.01 -2.22 15.48
C LYS A 82 -4.34 -1.08 14.51
N THR A 83 -3.43 -0.12 14.40
CA THR A 83 -3.56 1.04 13.51
C THR A 83 -2.40 1.14 12.54
N PHE A 84 -2.61 1.85 11.43
CA PHE A 84 -1.59 2.18 10.46
C PHE A 84 -1.89 3.52 9.79
N GLU A 85 -0.89 4.12 9.15
CA GLU A 85 -1.08 5.20 8.19
C GLU A 85 -0.79 4.67 6.78
N GLY A 86 -1.73 4.89 5.84
CA GLY A 86 -1.59 4.49 4.44
C GLY A 86 -1.26 5.67 3.54
N GLY A 87 -0.42 5.44 2.54
CA GLY A 87 -0.07 6.41 1.52
C GLY A 87 0.06 5.76 0.15
N ILE A 88 -0.20 6.54 -0.90
CA ILE A 88 0.02 6.15 -2.29
C ILE A 88 0.48 7.34 -3.10
N PHE A 89 1.47 7.13 -3.96
CA PHE A 89 1.74 8.06 -5.05
C PHE A 89 2.10 7.32 -6.34
N ILE A 90 1.62 7.86 -7.45
CA ILE A 90 1.90 7.41 -8.81
C ILE A 90 2.38 8.65 -9.58
N PRO A 91 3.66 8.73 -10.00
CA PRO A 91 4.22 9.91 -10.67
C PRO A 91 3.69 10.12 -12.09
N PHE A 92 3.09 9.09 -12.69
CA PHE A 92 2.67 9.11 -14.10
C PHE A 92 1.21 9.57 -14.25
N GLU A 93 1.01 10.77 -14.81
CA GLU A 93 -0.33 11.39 -14.99
C GLU A 93 -1.29 10.51 -15.82
N LYS A 94 -0.75 9.70 -16.74
CA LYS A 94 -1.55 8.75 -17.57
C LYS A 94 -2.42 7.80 -16.76
N TYR A 95 -2.05 7.53 -15.49
CA TYR A 95 -2.82 6.63 -14.61
C TYR A 95 -3.80 7.35 -13.69
N HIS A 96 -3.65 8.66 -13.49
CA HIS A 96 -4.39 9.39 -12.45
C HIS A 96 -5.90 9.43 -12.64
N ASN A 97 -6.37 9.46 -13.90
CA ASN A 97 -7.79 9.52 -14.22
C ASN A 97 -8.34 8.13 -14.67
N THR A 98 -7.67 7.06 -14.26
CA THR A 98 -8.08 5.69 -14.54
C THR A 98 -8.58 5.00 -13.27
N ALA A 99 -9.15 3.80 -13.41
CA ALA A 99 -9.54 2.98 -12.27
C ALA A 99 -8.32 2.39 -11.52
N LEU A 100 -7.11 2.43 -12.10
CA LEU A 100 -5.94 1.74 -11.57
C LEU A 100 -5.56 2.15 -10.14
N PRO A 101 -5.50 3.44 -9.75
CA PRO A 101 -5.21 3.80 -8.35
C PRO A 101 -6.22 3.19 -7.36
N ALA A 102 -7.51 3.18 -7.71
CA ALA A 102 -8.54 2.59 -6.85
C ALA A 102 -8.40 1.06 -6.78
N ILE A 103 -8.09 0.39 -7.90
CA ILE A 103 -7.81 -1.05 -7.93
C ILE A 103 -6.60 -1.37 -7.05
N VAL A 104 -5.50 -0.65 -7.21
CA VAL A 104 -4.29 -0.83 -6.40
C VAL A 104 -4.60 -0.69 -4.92
N THR A 105 -5.32 0.37 -4.52
CA THR A 105 -5.67 0.61 -3.12
C THR A 105 -6.65 -0.44 -2.60
N TYR A 106 -7.61 -0.88 -3.42
CA TYR A 106 -8.47 -2.00 -3.05
C TYR A 106 -7.67 -3.26 -2.75
N LEU A 107 -6.75 -3.64 -3.65
CA LEU A 107 -5.89 -4.81 -3.46
C LEU A 107 -5.01 -4.67 -2.23
N SER A 108 -4.42 -3.49 -2.06
CA SER A 108 -3.54 -3.22 -0.94
C SER A 108 -4.29 -3.23 0.40
N GLY A 109 -5.60 -2.98 0.41
CA GLY A 109 -6.44 -3.04 1.61
C GLY A 109 -6.47 -4.41 2.28
N ASN A 110 -6.23 -5.48 1.53
CA ASN A 110 -6.06 -6.81 2.12
C ASN A 110 -4.84 -6.87 3.06
N ILE A 111 -3.81 -6.09 2.81
CA ILE A 111 -2.61 -6.07 3.66
C ILE A 111 -2.96 -5.56 5.07
N PRO A 112 -3.44 -4.31 5.27
CA PRO A 112 -3.71 -3.81 6.61
C PRO A 112 -4.89 -4.51 7.29
N PHE A 113 -5.98 -4.80 6.57
CA PHE A 113 -7.19 -5.32 7.21
C PHE A 113 -7.20 -6.84 7.34
N HIS A 114 -6.64 -7.56 6.38
CA HIS A 114 -6.63 -9.03 6.42
C HIS A 114 -5.31 -9.57 6.99
N ILE A 115 -4.16 -9.05 6.61
CA ILE A 115 -2.86 -9.56 7.09
C ILE A 115 -2.52 -8.96 8.46
N LEU A 116 -2.52 -7.62 8.57
CA LEU A 116 -2.18 -6.94 9.83
C LEU A 116 -3.34 -6.93 10.84
N GLN A 117 -4.56 -7.28 10.40
CA GLN A 117 -5.78 -7.27 11.21
C GLN A 117 -6.01 -5.92 11.90
N ALA A 118 -5.70 -4.82 11.18
CA ALA A 118 -5.87 -3.47 11.67
C ALA A 118 -7.35 -3.14 11.91
N GLU A 119 -7.61 -2.38 12.97
CA GLU A 119 -8.96 -1.92 13.35
C GLU A 119 -9.22 -0.49 12.85
N LYS A 120 -8.16 0.28 12.58
CA LYS A 120 -8.28 1.63 12.04
C LYS A 120 -7.07 2.00 11.19
N GLY A 121 -7.33 2.63 10.05
CA GLY A 121 -6.32 3.22 9.18
C GLY A 121 -6.43 4.74 9.15
N TYR A 122 -5.31 5.40 8.89
CA TYR A 122 -5.22 6.83 8.68
C TYR A 122 -4.59 7.15 7.34
N ALA A 123 -4.87 8.33 6.82
CA ALA A 123 -4.19 8.91 5.66
C ALA A 123 -4.10 10.42 5.84
N HIS A 124 -3.01 11.03 5.37
CA HIS A 124 -2.87 12.48 5.37
C HIS A 124 -2.99 13.02 3.94
N VAL A 125 -3.86 14.00 3.77
CA VAL A 125 -4.10 14.65 2.46
C VAL A 125 -4.09 16.16 2.63
N LEU A 126 -3.28 16.84 1.83
CA LEU A 126 -3.25 18.30 1.83
C LEU A 126 -4.62 18.88 1.50
N LYS A 127 -5.03 19.93 2.22
CA LYS A 127 -6.33 20.63 2.06
C LYS A 127 -6.54 21.14 0.63
N ASN A 128 -5.49 21.56 -0.04
CA ASN A 128 -5.52 22.01 -1.43
C ASN A 128 -5.41 20.89 -2.48
N ASN A 129 -5.25 19.63 -2.05
CA ASN A 129 -5.24 18.47 -2.95
C ASN A 129 -6.65 17.89 -3.13
N ALA A 130 -7.50 18.60 -3.86
CA ALA A 130 -8.90 18.20 -4.08
C ALA A 130 -9.03 16.78 -4.68
N ARG A 131 -8.08 16.37 -5.55
CA ARG A 131 -8.08 15.04 -6.14
C ARG A 131 -7.75 13.97 -5.09
N GLY A 132 -6.77 14.19 -4.25
CA GLY A 132 -6.42 13.29 -3.15
C GLY A 132 -7.60 13.13 -2.18
N GLN A 133 -8.28 14.22 -1.82
CA GLN A 133 -9.47 14.17 -0.97
C GLN A 133 -10.62 13.40 -1.62
N ALA A 134 -10.90 13.60 -2.91
CA ALA A 134 -11.92 12.83 -3.63
C ALA A 134 -11.56 11.35 -3.67
N PHE A 135 -10.26 11.03 -3.85
CA PHE A 135 -9.77 9.66 -3.87
C PHE A 135 -9.94 8.95 -2.52
N VAL A 136 -9.52 9.54 -1.40
CA VAL A 136 -9.68 8.91 -0.07
C VAL A 136 -11.16 8.74 0.29
N ARG A 137 -12.02 9.71 -0.07
CA ARG A 137 -13.49 9.56 0.11
C ARG A 137 -14.06 8.40 -0.72
N LEU A 138 -13.59 8.22 -1.95
CA LEU A 138 -13.99 7.09 -2.79
C LEU A 138 -13.69 5.75 -2.11
N LEU A 139 -12.55 5.66 -1.42
CA LEU A 139 -12.11 4.47 -0.70
C LEU A 139 -12.85 4.24 0.63
N GLY A 140 -13.63 5.22 1.10
CA GLY A 140 -14.38 5.14 2.34
C GLY A 140 -13.70 5.81 3.55
N TYR A 141 -12.63 6.56 3.33
CA TYR A 141 -12.09 7.40 4.40
C TYR A 141 -13.01 8.57 4.70
N GLU A 142 -13.10 8.92 5.97
CA GLU A 142 -13.80 10.09 6.48
C GLU A 142 -12.80 11.06 7.09
N LEU A 143 -13.07 12.38 6.95
CA LEU A 143 -12.23 13.40 7.57
C LEU A 143 -12.29 13.24 9.08
N SER A 144 -11.14 13.14 9.74
CA SER A 144 -11.11 13.01 11.21
C SER A 144 -11.64 14.29 11.87
N PRO A 145 -12.30 14.19 13.02
CA PRO A 145 -12.86 15.35 13.73
C PRO A 145 -11.81 16.43 14.01
N GLY A 146 -12.15 17.69 13.74
CA GLY A 146 -11.28 18.84 13.98
C GLY A 146 -10.23 19.09 12.90
N GLN A 147 -10.25 18.34 11.80
CA GLN A 147 -9.27 18.47 10.71
C GLN A 147 -9.67 19.44 9.59
N GLU A 148 -10.83 20.10 9.71
CA GLU A 148 -11.41 20.94 8.64
C GLU A 148 -10.50 22.12 8.29
N ASN A 149 -9.72 22.62 9.24
CA ASN A 149 -8.83 23.78 9.06
C ASN A 149 -7.36 23.43 8.95
N GLU A 150 -6.99 22.16 9.10
CA GLU A 150 -5.61 21.71 8.98
C GLU A 150 -5.14 21.73 7.51
N GLU A 151 -3.91 22.18 7.28
CA GLU A 151 -3.31 22.16 5.94
C GLU A 151 -2.97 20.74 5.46
N ASN A 152 -2.60 19.85 6.38
CA ASN A 152 -2.36 18.43 6.12
C ASN A 152 -3.41 17.63 6.90
N GLN A 153 -4.55 17.43 6.28
CA GLN A 153 -5.74 16.86 6.90
C GLN A 153 -5.61 15.36 7.14
N GLU A 154 -5.89 14.92 8.37
CA GLU A 154 -6.00 13.51 8.69
C GLU A 154 -7.38 12.98 8.30
N TRP A 155 -7.37 11.84 7.63
CA TRP A 155 -8.53 11.04 7.24
C TRP A 155 -8.43 9.68 7.88
N SER A 156 -9.55 9.08 8.28
CA SER A 156 -9.55 7.78 8.91
C SER A 156 -10.54 6.80 8.27
N ILE A 157 -10.24 5.51 8.38
CA ILE A 157 -11.04 4.42 7.84
C ILE A 157 -11.05 3.22 8.79
N THR A 158 -12.18 2.52 8.83
CA THR A 158 -12.31 1.22 9.52
C THR A 158 -12.52 0.10 8.51
N PRO A 159 -12.33 -1.19 8.90
CA PRO A 159 -12.63 -2.33 8.03
C PRO A 159 -14.04 -2.29 7.45
N ASP A 160 -15.03 -1.89 8.24
CA ASP A 160 -16.44 -1.83 7.82
C ASP A 160 -16.64 -0.77 6.73
N LEU A 161 -16.10 0.43 6.91
CA LEU A 161 -16.15 1.49 5.90
C LEU A 161 -15.46 1.06 4.61
N PHE A 162 -14.29 0.46 4.73
CA PHE A 162 -13.54 -0.08 3.59
C PHE A 162 -14.37 -1.13 2.83
N ASN A 163 -14.85 -2.15 3.52
CA ASN A 163 -15.62 -3.24 2.91
C ASN A 163 -16.93 -2.74 2.28
N ASN A 164 -17.67 -1.87 2.97
CA ASN A 164 -18.93 -1.33 2.46
C ASN A 164 -18.75 -0.48 1.19
N ARG A 165 -17.70 0.35 1.16
CA ARG A 165 -17.43 1.21 -0.01
C ARG A 165 -16.90 0.43 -1.19
N LEU A 166 -15.99 -0.52 -0.94
CA LEU A 166 -15.28 -1.23 -2.00
C LEU A 166 -15.96 -2.52 -2.47
N SER A 167 -17.05 -2.97 -1.84
CA SER A 167 -17.80 -4.15 -2.30
C SER A 167 -18.26 -4.05 -3.76
N LYS A 168 -18.71 -2.85 -4.19
CA LYS A 168 -19.10 -2.60 -5.58
C LYS A 168 -17.89 -2.57 -6.51
N LEU A 169 -16.78 -2.00 -6.05
CA LEU A 169 -15.53 -1.97 -6.83
C LEU A 169 -14.96 -3.39 -6.98
N LYS A 170 -14.96 -4.19 -5.92
CA LYS A 170 -14.56 -5.61 -5.95
C LYS A 170 -15.29 -6.33 -7.08
N LYS A 171 -16.63 -6.27 -7.06
CA LYS A 171 -17.45 -6.95 -8.06
C LYS A 171 -17.19 -6.46 -9.49
N ALA A 172 -17.01 -5.16 -9.67
CA ALA A 172 -16.67 -4.59 -10.98
C ALA A 172 -15.30 -5.06 -11.48
N VAL A 173 -14.28 -5.03 -10.62
CA VAL A 173 -12.91 -5.45 -10.94
C VAL A 173 -12.85 -6.95 -11.25
N GLU A 174 -13.51 -7.79 -10.46
CA GLU A 174 -13.62 -9.24 -10.72
C GLU A 174 -14.28 -9.55 -12.06
N THR A 175 -15.34 -8.78 -12.40
CA THR A 175 -16.02 -8.94 -13.68
C THR A 175 -15.16 -8.50 -14.86
N MET A 176 -14.46 -7.36 -14.72
CA MET A 176 -13.61 -6.81 -15.79
C MET A 176 -12.37 -7.67 -16.07
N ASN A 177 -11.81 -8.30 -15.05
CA ASN A 177 -10.61 -9.13 -15.18
C ASN A 177 -10.93 -10.62 -15.39
N GLU A 178 -12.20 -11.01 -15.31
CA GLU A 178 -12.63 -12.42 -15.33
C GLU A 178 -11.87 -13.29 -14.31
N ASP A 179 -11.35 -12.65 -13.26
CA ASP A 179 -10.48 -13.26 -12.24
C ASP A 179 -11.15 -13.18 -10.87
N ARG A 180 -11.44 -14.34 -10.30
CA ARG A 180 -11.95 -14.52 -8.94
C ARG A 180 -10.97 -15.31 -8.07
N SER A 181 -9.74 -15.51 -8.56
CA SER A 181 -8.73 -16.23 -7.80
C SER A 181 -8.37 -15.47 -6.52
N PRO A 182 -7.93 -16.17 -5.48
CA PRO A 182 -7.40 -15.53 -4.27
C PRO A 182 -6.19 -14.65 -4.58
N GLY A 183 -6.01 -13.59 -3.78
CA GLY A 183 -4.76 -12.84 -3.77
C GLY A 183 -3.62 -13.73 -3.26
N ARG A 184 -2.42 -13.54 -3.79
CA ARG A 184 -1.25 -14.34 -3.46
C ARG A 184 -0.14 -13.47 -2.89
N LEU A 185 0.25 -13.73 -1.64
CA LEU A 185 1.49 -13.21 -1.08
C LEU A 185 2.58 -14.26 -1.28
N ILE A 186 3.65 -13.88 -1.96
CA ILE A 186 4.74 -14.77 -2.38
C ILE A 186 6.03 -14.29 -1.73
N ILE A 187 6.75 -15.22 -1.11
CA ILE A 187 8.12 -15.06 -0.62
C ILE A 187 8.99 -15.99 -1.45
N GLU A 188 9.95 -15.43 -2.19
CA GLU A 188 10.86 -16.20 -3.03
C GLU A 188 12.02 -16.79 -2.21
N ARG A 189 12.69 -17.80 -2.75
CA ARG A 189 13.77 -18.55 -2.08
C ARG A 189 14.87 -17.64 -1.53
N ASP A 190 15.29 -16.65 -2.29
CA ASP A 190 16.37 -15.72 -1.95
C ASP A 190 16.00 -14.75 -0.81
N GLU A 191 14.72 -14.69 -0.44
CA GLU A 191 14.22 -13.88 0.67
C GLU A 191 14.04 -14.69 1.98
N PHE A 192 14.23 -16.02 1.96
CA PHE A 192 13.93 -16.87 3.12
C PHE A 192 14.79 -16.57 4.35
N ASP A 193 16.01 -16.06 4.13
CA ASP A 193 16.97 -15.72 5.18
C ASP A 193 16.93 -14.22 5.57
N ASP A 194 16.08 -13.40 4.92
CA ASP A 194 15.84 -12.00 5.29
C ASP A 194 15.01 -11.95 6.58
N LEU A 195 15.62 -11.47 7.67
CA LEU A 195 14.99 -11.40 8.99
C LEU A 195 13.71 -10.56 9.00
N LEU A 196 13.65 -9.48 8.22
CA LEU A 196 12.45 -8.65 8.12
C LEU A 196 11.33 -9.39 7.39
N VAL A 197 11.66 -10.13 6.32
CA VAL A 197 10.68 -10.97 5.60
C VAL A 197 10.16 -12.08 6.51
N GLN A 198 11.01 -12.70 7.34
CA GLN A 198 10.57 -13.70 8.32
C GLN A 198 9.61 -13.11 9.36
N GLN A 199 9.85 -11.88 9.83
CA GLN A 199 8.92 -11.18 10.73
C GLN A 199 7.57 -10.91 10.06
N TRP A 200 7.58 -10.47 8.80
CA TRP A 200 6.36 -10.29 8.01
C TRP A 200 5.64 -11.62 7.78
N GLU A 201 6.37 -12.67 7.45
CA GLU A 201 5.81 -14.01 7.26
C GLU A 201 5.10 -14.53 8.52
N ALA A 202 5.67 -14.27 9.70
CA ALA A 202 5.03 -14.62 10.97
C ALA A 202 3.66 -13.94 11.11
N LYS A 203 3.56 -12.64 10.76
CA LYS A 203 2.28 -11.92 10.78
C LYS A 203 1.27 -12.44 9.75
N VAL A 204 1.75 -12.79 8.57
CA VAL A 204 0.93 -13.42 7.52
C VAL A 204 0.30 -14.73 8.03
N ARG A 205 1.07 -15.56 8.72
CA ARG A 205 0.61 -16.85 9.28
C ARG A 205 -0.39 -16.71 10.44
N GLU A 206 -0.34 -15.60 11.19
CA GLU A 206 -1.28 -15.29 12.27
C GLU A 206 -2.65 -14.80 11.74
N SER A 207 -2.76 -14.50 10.44
CA SER A 207 -3.98 -13.94 9.88
C SER A 207 -5.14 -14.95 9.85
N LYS A 208 -6.28 -14.54 10.42
CA LYS A 208 -7.54 -15.32 10.34
C LYS A 208 -8.16 -15.36 8.93
N TYR A 209 -7.66 -14.55 8.00
CA TYR A 209 -8.10 -14.48 6.61
C TYR A 209 -7.23 -15.30 5.66
N LEU A 210 -6.23 -16.01 6.18
CA LEU A 210 -5.41 -16.92 5.40
C LEU A 210 -6.25 -18.13 4.96
N LEU A 211 -6.41 -18.32 3.66
CA LEU A 211 -7.21 -19.40 3.08
C LEU A 211 -6.43 -20.68 2.89
N ASN A 212 -5.21 -20.56 2.39
CA ASN A 212 -4.35 -21.69 2.04
C ASN A 212 -2.88 -21.26 2.02
N THR A 213 -1.99 -22.24 2.10
CA THR A 213 -0.55 -22.05 2.02
C THR A 213 0.07 -23.13 1.14
N GLU A 214 0.94 -22.73 0.23
CA GLU A 214 1.73 -23.62 -0.61
C GLU A 214 3.22 -23.41 -0.32
N MET A 215 3.94 -24.49 -0.04
CA MET A 215 5.37 -24.47 0.27
C MET A 215 6.12 -25.30 -0.75
N THR A 216 7.07 -24.67 -1.44
CA THR A 216 7.98 -25.31 -2.38
C THR A 216 9.43 -25.02 -2.02
N GLU A 217 10.37 -25.68 -2.68
CA GLU A 217 11.79 -25.35 -2.53
C GLU A 217 12.14 -23.94 -3.05
N LYS A 218 11.29 -23.37 -3.93
CA LYS A 218 11.54 -22.09 -4.62
C LYS A 218 10.78 -20.92 -4.00
N SER A 219 9.61 -21.18 -3.38
CA SER A 219 8.73 -20.13 -2.86
C SER A 219 7.80 -20.61 -1.76
N ARG A 220 7.33 -19.66 -0.95
CA ARG A 220 6.22 -19.83 -0.01
C ARG A 220 5.09 -18.91 -0.46
N ILE A 221 3.90 -19.47 -0.67
CA ILE A 221 2.74 -18.75 -1.20
C ILE A 221 1.61 -18.82 -0.18
N TYR A 222 1.06 -17.67 0.14
CA TYR A 222 -0.05 -17.47 1.06
C TYR A 222 -1.24 -16.89 0.31
N TYR A 223 -2.40 -17.54 0.40
CA TYR A 223 -3.60 -17.17 -0.35
C TYR A 223 -4.60 -16.43 0.55
N PHE A 224 -5.13 -15.31 0.06
CA PHE A 224 -6.10 -14.46 0.74
C PHE A 224 -7.29 -14.14 -0.17
N ASP A 225 -8.51 -13.97 0.41
CA ASP A 225 -9.70 -13.57 -0.36
C ASP A 225 -9.60 -12.10 -0.87
#